data_9632a598739c5346442b105612f804ed
#
_entry.id   9632a598739c5346442b105612f804ed
#
_cell.length_a   1.000
_cell.length_b   1.000
_cell.length_c   1.000
_cell.angle_alpha   90.00
_cell.angle_beta   90.00
_cell.angle_gamma   90.00
#
_symmetry.space_group_name_H-M   'P 1'
#
loop_
_entity.id
_entity.type
_entity.pdbx_description
1 polymer ?
#
loop_
_entity_poly.entity_id
_entity_poly.type
_entity_poly.pdbx_seq_one_letter_code
_entity_poly.pdbx_strand_id
1 'polypeptide(L)'
;EGIYDPDAQTYQLKVSQNLPATPDKVDKQPMRIPLAVGLLGKDGRDIPLDDQGTTTKVIELTENDTVMRFDNIVEPPVHSVNRGFSAPIKVQQELSESTLAFLMTYDADPFNRWEAGQKFATSLLTGMLTEVSEGRGAQIDQSYITAFGHTLKDEVLDPAFRALACQLPSEQFLAEQVEKADPTAIHQARELLRKAVAKGLRQDLSSVYDANRSNSPFSPDAASAGRRALKNLALSYLSILDDARCQALAGQQFRDADNMTDRMAALVVLNDREGEERDVALSDFYDNYRDDAIVIDKWLSLQAASSRLDTLDQVKKLMDHRVFSIKQPNKVRALISAFCASNPYRFHDPNGSGYRFLTDRILQLDPINPQIAARLATQLGRWRGYDHNRASLMQKELSRILATKDLSIDVFEIASKSLGEGAP
;
A
#
# COMPACT_ATOMS: atom_id res chain seq x y z
N GLU A 1 1.79 19.62 -19.41
CA GLU A 1 0.56 20.01 -20.15
C GLU A 1 0.71 19.60 -21.61
N GLY A 2 -0.32 18.93 -22.17
CA GLY A 2 -0.34 18.50 -23.57
C GLY A 2 -1.31 19.33 -24.39
N ILE A 3 -0.88 19.77 -25.58
CA ILE A 3 -1.68 20.58 -26.52
C ILE A 3 -1.66 19.89 -27.88
N TYR A 4 -2.82 19.52 -28.40
CA TYR A 4 -2.98 18.93 -29.72
C TYR A 4 -3.51 19.99 -30.72
N ASP A 5 -2.86 20.10 -31.87
CA ASP A 5 -3.26 20.93 -33.00
C ASP A 5 -3.73 20.02 -34.16
N PRO A 6 -5.02 19.94 -34.43
CA PRO A 6 -5.57 19.06 -35.48
C PRO A 6 -5.23 19.56 -36.90
N ASP A 7 -5.09 20.87 -37.10
CA ASP A 7 -4.80 21.44 -38.43
C ASP A 7 -3.34 21.20 -38.80
N ALA A 8 -2.42 21.36 -37.85
CA ALA A 8 -1.00 21.08 -38.05
C ALA A 8 -0.65 19.60 -37.83
N GLN A 9 -1.57 18.78 -37.33
CA GLN A 9 -1.32 17.38 -36.94
C GLN A 9 -0.11 17.26 -35.99
N THR A 10 -0.03 18.14 -35.01
CA THR A 10 1.07 18.15 -34.05
C THR A 10 0.59 18.05 -32.61
N TYR A 11 1.42 17.45 -31.78
CA TYR A 11 1.22 17.44 -30.34
C TYR A 11 2.42 18.08 -29.63
N GLN A 12 2.13 19.01 -28.73
CA GLN A 12 3.13 19.66 -27.90
C GLN A 12 2.95 19.22 -26.46
N LEU A 13 4.03 18.76 -25.82
CA LEU A 13 4.05 18.45 -24.41
C LEU A 13 4.98 19.45 -23.69
N LYS A 14 4.41 20.31 -22.88
CA LYS A 14 5.14 21.24 -22.02
C LYS A 14 5.44 20.57 -20.68
N VAL A 15 6.71 20.59 -20.30
CA VAL A 15 7.23 20.05 -19.05
C VAL A 15 8.02 21.11 -18.32
N SER A 16 7.73 21.27 -17.03
CA SER A 16 8.45 22.18 -16.13
C SER A 16 9.10 21.38 -15.01
N GLN A 17 10.35 21.67 -14.65
CA GLN A 17 10.98 21.09 -13.48
C GLN A 17 10.96 22.07 -12.30
N ASN A 18 10.62 21.56 -11.13
CA ASN A 18 10.62 22.31 -9.89
C ASN A 18 11.52 21.63 -8.85
N LEU A 19 12.52 22.37 -8.38
CA LEU A 19 13.45 21.91 -7.36
C LEU A 19 13.14 22.63 -6.04
N PRO A 20 12.58 21.93 -5.04
CA PRO A 20 12.26 22.57 -3.78
C PRO A 20 13.51 23.14 -3.11
N ALA A 21 13.39 24.34 -2.53
CA ALA A 21 14.44 24.95 -1.76
C ALA A 21 14.85 24.05 -0.57
N THR A 22 16.13 24.06 -0.24
CA THR A 22 16.68 23.41 0.95
C THR A 22 17.31 24.48 1.86
N PRO A 23 17.47 24.26 3.16
CA PRO A 23 18.03 25.26 4.10
C PRO A 23 19.41 25.80 3.69
N ASP A 24 20.20 24.98 3.01
CA ASP A 24 21.56 25.31 2.51
C ASP A 24 21.55 25.95 1.12
N LYS A 25 20.44 25.83 0.36
CA LYS A 25 20.38 26.34 -1.00
C LYS A 25 18.95 26.68 -1.43
N VAL A 26 18.67 27.99 -1.54
CA VAL A 26 17.34 28.50 -1.91
C VAL A 26 17.17 28.46 -3.44
N ASP A 27 18.16 28.93 -4.22
CA ASP A 27 18.13 28.96 -5.68
C ASP A 27 18.90 27.77 -6.24
N LYS A 28 18.18 26.82 -6.84
CA LYS A 28 18.77 25.64 -7.49
C LYS A 28 18.71 25.80 -9.00
N GLN A 29 19.81 25.45 -9.65
CA GLN A 29 19.84 25.38 -11.12
C GLN A 29 19.08 24.15 -11.61
N PRO A 30 18.48 24.19 -12.82
CA PRO A 30 17.83 23.05 -13.42
C PRO A 30 18.75 21.81 -13.43
N MET A 31 18.16 20.66 -13.17
CA MET A 31 18.89 19.39 -13.26
C MET A 31 18.81 18.83 -14.69
N ARG A 32 19.79 18.03 -15.06
CA ARG A 32 19.72 17.24 -16.29
C ARG A 32 18.91 15.97 -15.99
N ILE A 33 17.70 15.87 -16.56
CA ILE A 33 16.75 14.79 -16.31
C ILE A 33 16.44 14.07 -17.61
N PRO A 34 16.80 12.78 -17.77
CA PRO A 34 16.38 11.96 -18.92
C PRO A 34 14.92 11.56 -18.75
N LEU A 35 14.04 12.12 -19.56
CA LEU A 35 12.61 11.85 -19.50
C LEU A 35 12.17 11.00 -20.69
N ALA A 36 11.80 9.76 -20.47
CA ALA A 36 11.22 8.88 -21.47
C ALA A 36 9.72 9.17 -21.63
N VAL A 37 9.30 9.45 -22.87
CA VAL A 37 7.93 9.81 -23.21
C VAL A 37 7.43 8.96 -24.38
N GLY A 38 6.17 8.49 -24.27
CA GLY A 38 5.42 7.87 -25.35
C GLY A 38 4.07 8.53 -25.52
N LEU A 39 3.42 8.28 -26.64
CA LEU A 39 2.06 8.74 -26.96
C LEU A 39 1.20 7.53 -27.31
N LEU A 40 -0.02 7.48 -26.77
CA LEU A 40 -1.01 6.43 -27.06
C LEU A 40 -2.15 7.02 -27.89
N GLY A 41 -2.54 6.29 -28.93
CA GLY A 41 -3.74 6.58 -29.71
C GLY A 41 -5.01 6.14 -28.96
N LYS A 42 -6.18 6.52 -29.49
CA LYS A 42 -7.49 6.18 -28.91
C LYS A 42 -7.75 4.68 -28.81
N ASP A 43 -7.08 3.89 -29.66
CA ASP A 43 -7.15 2.43 -29.69
C ASP A 43 -6.27 1.77 -28.61
N GLY A 44 -5.56 2.56 -27.81
CA GLY A 44 -4.64 2.10 -26.75
C GLY A 44 -3.28 1.64 -27.25
N ARG A 45 -2.97 1.81 -28.54
CA ARG A 45 -1.67 1.48 -29.09
C ARG A 45 -0.72 2.67 -29.05
N ASP A 46 0.55 2.37 -28.90
CA ASP A 46 1.58 3.39 -29.01
C ASP A 46 1.64 3.99 -30.42
N ILE A 47 1.69 5.32 -30.50
CA ILE A 47 1.89 6.06 -31.74
C ILE A 47 3.38 6.12 -32.06
N PRO A 48 3.80 5.78 -33.31
CA PRO A 48 5.18 6.03 -33.75
C PRO A 48 5.54 7.51 -33.65
N LEU A 49 6.69 7.81 -33.07
CA LEU A 49 7.20 9.18 -32.85
C LEU A 49 8.21 9.63 -33.90
N ASP A 50 8.63 8.73 -34.77
CA ASP A 50 9.54 8.95 -35.89
C ASP A 50 9.32 7.96 -37.03
N ASP A 51 10.02 8.17 -38.15
CA ASP A 51 9.93 7.31 -39.36
C ASP A 51 10.51 5.90 -39.15
N GLN A 52 11.22 5.66 -38.04
CA GLN A 52 11.77 4.34 -37.68
C GLN A 52 10.78 3.52 -36.86
N GLY A 53 9.61 4.09 -36.51
CA GLY A 53 8.59 3.43 -35.69
C GLY A 53 8.90 3.44 -34.20
N THR A 54 9.78 4.32 -33.74
CA THR A 54 10.10 4.47 -32.30
C THR A 54 8.85 4.93 -31.55
N THR A 55 8.46 4.24 -30.49
CA THR A 55 7.25 4.56 -29.70
C THR A 55 7.58 5.21 -28.33
N THR A 56 8.86 5.24 -27.96
CA THR A 56 9.32 5.88 -26.72
C THR A 56 10.58 6.70 -27.01
N LYS A 57 10.53 8.00 -26.73
CA LYS A 57 11.66 8.92 -26.94
C LYS A 57 12.17 9.42 -25.60
N VAL A 58 13.50 9.34 -25.39
CA VAL A 58 14.14 9.94 -24.21
C VAL A 58 14.57 11.36 -24.56
N ILE A 59 14.14 12.31 -23.76
CA ILE A 59 14.42 13.73 -23.90
C ILE A 59 15.17 14.22 -22.67
N GLU A 60 16.29 14.89 -22.86
CA GLU A 60 17.02 15.53 -21.77
C GLU A 60 16.38 16.88 -21.41
N LEU A 61 15.84 16.97 -20.19
CA LEU A 61 15.43 18.25 -19.62
C LEU A 61 16.66 18.91 -19.00
N THR A 62 17.02 20.09 -19.47
CA THR A 62 18.17 20.87 -18.96
C THR A 62 17.78 22.26 -18.51
N GLU A 63 16.57 22.69 -18.83
CA GLU A 63 15.99 23.99 -18.50
C GLU A 63 14.80 23.83 -17.55
N ASN A 64 14.38 24.92 -16.91
CA ASN A 64 13.20 24.91 -16.03
C ASN A 64 11.93 24.54 -16.82
N ASP A 65 11.78 25.04 -18.04
CA ASP A 65 10.66 24.77 -18.93
C ASP A 65 11.16 24.21 -20.26
N THR A 66 10.58 23.13 -20.71
CA THR A 66 10.89 22.48 -22.00
C THR A 66 9.60 22.16 -22.74
N VAL A 67 9.53 22.50 -24.03
CA VAL A 67 8.42 22.11 -24.90
C VAL A 67 8.91 21.06 -25.88
N MET A 68 8.29 19.90 -25.83
CA MET A 68 8.50 18.80 -26.77
C MET A 68 7.44 18.86 -27.85
N ARG A 69 7.84 18.78 -29.11
CA ARG A 69 6.95 18.72 -30.25
C ARG A 69 7.03 17.37 -30.92
N PHE A 70 5.87 16.83 -31.24
CA PHE A 70 5.67 15.60 -32.03
C PHE A 70 4.86 15.96 -33.27
N ASP A 71 5.35 15.57 -34.43
CA ASP A 71 4.71 15.82 -35.72
C ASP A 71 4.02 14.55 -36.24
N ASN A 72 3.13 14.68 -37.23
CA ASN A 72 2.34 13.60 -37.82
C ASN A 72 1.42 12.88 -36.82
N ILE A 73 0.91 13.61 -35.85
CA ILE A 73 -0.08 13.10 -34.87
C ILE A 73 -1.47 13.35 -35.42
N VAL A 74 -2.12 12.29 -35.91
CA VAL A 74 -3.41 12.39 -36.65
C VAL A 74 -4.65 12.49 -35.74
N GLU A 75 -4.51 12.21 -34.46
CA GLU A 75 -5.58 12.28 -33.46
C GLU A 75 -5.05 12.71 -32.09
N PRO A 76 -5.91 13.28 -31.21
CA PRO A 76 -5.47 13.69 -29.88
C PRO A 76 -4.94 12.47 -29.10
N PRO A 77 -3.64 12.45 -28.75
CA PRO A 77 -3.04 11.32 -28.03
C PRO A 77 -3.18 11.47 -26.52
N VAL A 78 -3.01 10.36 -25.80
CA VAL A 78 -2.71 10.34 -24.38
C VAL A 78 -1.19 10.19 -24.20
N HIS A 79 -0.56 11.11 -23.48
CA HIS A 79 0.87 11.03 -23.21
C HIS A 79 1.17 10.11 -22.00
N SER A 80 2.24 9.35 -22.12
CA SER A 80 2.82 8.47 -21.10
C SER A 80 4.23 8.97 -20.79
N VAL A 81 4.44 9.47 -19.56
CA VAL A 81 5.64 10.23 -19.17
C VAL A 81 6.43 9.44 -18.12
N ASN A 82 7.76 9.54 -18.18
CA ASN A 82 8.70 8.82 -17.30
C ASN A 82 8.65 7.29 -17.49
N ARG A 83 8.44 6.83 -18.72
CA ARG A 83 8.42 5.41 -19.07
C ARG A 83 9.67 4.70 -18.57
N GLY A 84 9.50 3.47 -18.08
CA GLY A 84 10.57 2.67 -17.49
C GLY A 84 11.19 3.28 -16.25
N PHE A 85 10.51 4.24 -15.59
CA PHE A 85 11.08 5.02 -14.48
C PHE A 85 12.42 5.64 -14.87
N SER A 86 12.45 6.28 -16.05
CA SER A 86 13.68 6.81 -16.67
C SER A 86 14.44 7.82 -15.82
N ALA A 87 13.74 8.45 -14.86
CA ALA A 87 14.35 9.33 -13.87
C ALA A 87 13.66 9.19 -12.51
N PRO A 88 14.40 9.30 -11.38
CA PRO A 88 13.84 9.25 -10.03
C PRO A 88 13.20 10.60 -9.65
N ILE A 89 12.11 10.94 -10.32
CA ILE A 89 11.38 12.20 -10.18
C ILE A 89 9.94 11.94 -9.75
N LYS A 90 9.32 12.95 -9.12
CA LYS A 90 7.88 12.97 -8.88
C LYS A 90 7.20 13.71 -10.02
N VAL A 91 6.48 12.98 -10.86
CA VAL A 91 5.69 13.55 -11.95
C VAL A 91 4.36 14.07 -11.41
N GLN A 92 4.13 15.38 -11.55
CA GLN A 92 2.86 16.02 -11.26
C GLN A 92 2.15 16.34 -12.58
N GLN A 93 0.97 15.80 -12.77
CA GLN A 93 0.11 16.07 -13.92
C GLN A 93 -1.35 15.91 -13.52
N GLU A 94 -2.20 16.77 -14.03
CA GLU A 94 -3.64 16.64 -13.85
C GLU A 94 -4.20 15.72 -14.92
N LEU A 95 -4.58 14.52 -14.52
CA LEU A 95 -5.20 13.52 -15.38
C LEU A 95 -6.63 13.27 -14.91
N SER A 96 -7.57 13.25 -15.86
CA SER A 96 -8.94 12.86 -15.57
C SER A 96 -9.01 11.37 -15.17
N GLU A 97 -10.04 10.97 -14.44
CA GLU A 97 -10.27 9.56 -14.10
C GLU A 97 -10.38 8.68 -15.35
N SER A 98 -10.98 9.19 -16.42
CA SER A 98 -11.05 8.49 -17.71
C SER A 98 -9.66 8.29 -18.34
N THR A 99 -8.76 9.26 -18.23
CA THR A 99 -7.38 9.14 -18.69
C THR A 99 -6.58 8.16 -17.83
N LEU A 100 -6.78 8.18 -16.52
CA LEU A 100 -6.15 7.21 -15.61
C LEU A 100 -6.63 5.78 -15.88
N ALA A 101 -7.95 5.58 -16.09
CA ALA A 101 -8.51 4.30 -16.49
C ALA A 101 -7.93 3.80 -17.83
N PHE A 102 -7.77 4.71 -18.80
CA PHE A 102 -7.19 4.42 -20.10
C PHE A 102 -5.73 3.96 -19.98
N LEU A 103 -4.89 4.74 -19.28
CA LEU A 103 -3.48 4.39 -19.06
C LEU A 103 -3.32 3.08 -18.26
N MET A 104 -4.12 2.88 -17.21
CA MET A 104 -4.15 1.63 -16.44
C MET A 104 -4.48 0.41 -17.32
N THR A 105 -5.29 0.60 -18.37
CA THR A 105 -5.71 -0.47 -19.27
C THR A 105 -4.70 -0.73 -20.37
N TYR A 106 -4.17 0.34 -21.00
CA TYR A 106 -3.53 0.25 -22.30
C TYR A 106 -2.06 0.66 -22.33
N ASP A 107 -1.53 1.36 -21.30
CA ASP A 107 -0.13 1.78 -21.38
C ASP A 107 0.78 0.55 -21.52
N ALA A 108 1.61 0.56 -22.55
CA ALA A 108 2.56 -0.52 -22.82
C ALA A 108 3.69 -0.54 -21.79
N ASP A 109 3.97 0.61 -21.13
CA ASP A 109 4.95 0.70 -20.06
C ASP A 109 4.39 0.18 -18.73
N PRO A 110 4.96 -0.91 -18.16
CA PRO A 110 4.43 -1.50 -16.94
C PRO A 110 4.46 -0.57 -15.73
N PHE A 111 5.49 0.28 -15.62
CA PHE A 111 5.58 1.23 -14.50
C PHE A 111 4.46 2.26 -14.58
N ASN A 112 4.24 2.88 -15.73
CA ASN A 112 3.19 3.88 -15.91
C ASN A 112 1.80 3.27 -15.80
N ARG A 113 1.61 2.04 -16.27
CA ARG A 113 0.35 1.30 -16.11
C ARG A 113 0.02 1.08 -14.64
N TRP A 114 0.99 0.64 -13.84
CA TRP A 114 0.85 0.51 -12.38
C TRP A 114 0.60 1.87 -11.72
N GLU A 115 1.37 2.90 -12.07
CA GLU A 115 1.23 4.24 -11.49
C GLU A 115 -0.13 4.86 -11.77
N ALA A 116 -0.66 4.71 -12.99
CA ALA A 116 -2.01 5.15 -13.34
C ALA A 116 -3.08 4.46 -12.47
N GLY A 117 -2.96 3.15 -12.26
CA GLY A 117 -3.84 2.40 -11.37
C GLY A 117 -3.77 2.86 -9.92
N GLN A 118 -2.56 3.12 -9.40
CA GLN A 118 -2.36 3.65 -8.04
C GLN A 118 -2.93 5.06 -7.88
N LYS A 119 -2.70 5.96 -8.86
CA LYS A 119 -3.26 7.32 -8.85
C LYS A 119 -4.78 7.29 -8.89
N PHE A 120 -5.36 6.44 -9.76
CA PHE A 120 -6.81 6.32 -9.86
C PHE A 120 -7.43 5.78 -8.56
N ALA A 121 -6.90 4.70 -8.01
CA ALA A 121 -7.36 4.18 -6.73
C ALA A 121 -7.21 5.21 -5.60
N THR A 122 -6.12 5.97 -5.58
CA THR A 122 -5.88 7.02 -4.56
C THR A 122 -6.90 8.13 -4.68
N SER A 123 -7.19 8.63 -5.89
CA SER A 123 -8.21 9.64 -6.15
C SER A 123 -9.58 9.19 -5.65
N LEU A 124 -10.02 7.98 -6.03
CA LEU A 124 -11.29 7.41 -5.57
C LEU A 124 -11.34 7.28 -4.05
N LEU A 125 -10.31 6.69 -3.44
CA LEU A 125 -10.29 6.42 -2.01
C LEU A 125 -10.28 7.72 -1.19
N THR A 126 -9.47 8.71 -1.57
CA THR A 126 -9.43 10.00 -0.87
C THR A 126 -10.72 10.80 -1.07
N GLY A 127 -11.31 10.72 -2.28
CA GLY A 127 -12.60 11.36 -2.58
C GLY A 127 -13.76 10.80 -1.74
N MET A 128 -13.70 9.52 -1.34
CA MET A 128 -14.74 8.86 -0.54
C MET A 128 -14.64 9.15 0.97
N LEU A 129 -13.53 9.69 1.48
CA LEU A 129 -13.27 9.75 2.92
C LEU A 129 -14.33 10.54 3.70
N THR A 130 -14.78 11.67 3.19
CA THR A 130 -15.80 12.50 3.86
C THR A 130 -17.12 11.75 3.98
N GLU A 131 -17.59 11.14 2.90
CA GLU A 131 -18.85 10.41 2.88
C GLU A 131 -18.81 9.20 3.82
N VAL A 132 -17.70 8.47 3.80
CA VAL A 132 -17.48 7.31 4.67
C VAL A 132 -17.40 7.72 6.13
N SER A 133 -16.70 8.82 6.47
CA SER A 133 -16.59 9.31 7.85
C SER A 133 -17.95 9.75 8.42
N GLU A 134 -18.84 10.21 7.56
CA GLU A 134 -20.21 10.61 7.93
C GLU A 134 -21.23 9.46 7.85
N GLY A 135 -20.77 8.23 7.56
CA GLY A 135 -21.61 7.04 7.46
C GLY A 135 -22.52 7.01 6.22
N ARG A 136 -22.22 7.83 5.23
CA ARG A 136 -22.92 7.82 3.92
C ARG A 136 -22.29 6.78 2.99
N GLY A 137 -23.11 6.22 2.10
CA GLY A 137 -22.62 5.32 1.07
C GLY A 137 -21.84 6.09 0.00
N ALA A 138 -20.59 5.67 -0.25
CA ALA A 138 -19.79 6.22 -1.34
C ALA A 138 -20.08 5.48 -2.65
N GLN A 139 -20.14 6.22 -3.75
CA GLN A 139 -20.25 5.65 -5.09
C GLN A 139 -18.84 5.28 -5.60
N ILE A 140 -18.75 4.10 -6.20
CA ILE A 140 -17.50 3.62 -6.78
C ILE A 140 -17.62 3.69 -8.30
N ASP A 141 -16.66 4.35 -8.93
CA ASP A 141 -16.62 4.46 -10.38
C ASP A 141 -16.42 3.08 -11.03
N GLN A 142 -17.36 2.69 -11.87
CA GLN A 142 -17.31 1.43 -12.60
C GLN A 142 -16.14 1.37 -13.59
N SER A 143 -15.63 2.51 -14.06
CA SER A 143 -14.48 2.56 -14.96
C SER A 143 -13.21 2.01 -14.29
N TYR A 144 -13.03 2.24 -12.99
CA TYR A 144 -11.93 1.64 -12.21
C TYR A 144 -12.03 0.11 -12.19
N ILE A 145 -13.22 -0.42 -11.88
CA ILE A 145 -13.44 -1.88 -11.85
C ILE A 145 -13.17 -2.50 -13.22
N THR A 146 -13.61 -1.83 -14.29
CA THR A 146 -13.37 -2.27 -15.66
C THR A 146 -11.88 -2.30 -16.01
N ALA A 147 -11.15 -1.20 -15.75
CA ALA A 147 -9.71 -1.10 -15.99
C ALA A 147 -8.91 -2.11 -15.15
N PHE A 148 -9.29 -2.29 -13.89
CA PHE A 148 -8.74 -3.33 -13.02
C PHE A 148 -8.91 -4.74 -13.62
N GLY A 149 -10.12 -5.04 -14.11
CA GLY A 149 -10.44 -6.32 -14.76
C GLY A 149 -9.63 -6.56 -16.03
N HIS A 150 -9.38 -5.53 -16.83
CA HIS A 150 -8.48 -5.61 -17.98
C HIS A 150 -7.05 -5.97 -17.56
N THR A 151 -6.48 -5.25 -16.61
CA THR A 151 -5.12 -5.53 -16.10
C THR A 151 -5.02 -6.91 -15.46
N LEU A 152 -6.04 -7.32 -14.70
CA LEU A 152 -6.09 -8.64 -14.04
C LEU A 152 -6.05 -9.79 -15.04
N LYS A 153 -6.70 -9.64 -16.22
CA LYS A 153 -6.85 -10.69 -17.23
C LYS A 153 -5.83 -10.65 -18.35
N ASP A 154 -5.02 -9.60 -18.43
CA ASP A 154 -4.08 -9.41 -19.54
C ASP A 154 -2.94 -10.43 -19.46
N GLU A 155 -3.06 -11.52 -20.24
CA GLU A 155 -2.10 -12.63 -20.26
C GLU A 155 -0.76 -12.28 -20.92
N VAL A 156 -0.65 -11.14 -21.59
CA VAL A 156 0.61 -10.63 -22.12
C VAL A 156 1.52 -10.15 -20.99
N LEU A 157 0.91 -9.70 -19.90
CA LEU A 157 1.62 -9.22 -18.72
C LEU A 157 2.08 -10.40 -17.83
N ASP A 158 3.27 -10.25 -17.26
CA ASP A 158 3.79 -11.20 -16.28
C ASP A 158 2.84 -11.33 -15.08
N PRO A 159 2.57 -12.55 -14.57
CA PRO A 159 1.67 -12.76 -13.44
C PRO A 159 2.08 -12.02 -12.16
N ALA A 160 3.40 -11.85 -11.89
CA ALA A 160 3.85 -11.08 -10.73
C ALA A 160 3.52 -9.59 -10.89
N PHE A 161 3.68 -9.06 -12.10
CA PHE A 161 3.30 -7.68 -12.40
C PHE A 161 1.77 -7.49 -12.27
N ARG A 162 0.96 -8.39 -12.82
CA ARG A 162 -0.51 -8.36 -12.67
C ARG A 162 -0.92 -8.34 -11.20
N ALA A 163 -0.28 -9.18 -10.39
CA ALA A 163 -0.52 -9.22 -8.96
C ALA A 163 -0.16 -7.89 -8.27
N LEU A 164 0.95 -7.25 -8.66
CA LEU A 164 1.37 -5.96 -8.13
C LEU A 164 0.44 -4.82 -8.58
N ALA A 165 0.11 -4.76 -9.88
CA ALA A 165 -0.71 -3.70 -10.45
C ALA A 165 -2.16 -3.71 -9.92
N CYS A 166 -2.65 -4.89 -9.51
CA CYS A 166 -3.97 -5.07 -8.93
C CYS A 166 -4.01 -4.98 -7.38
N GLN A 167 -2.96 -4.50 -6.75
CA GLN A 167 -2.98 -4.14 -5.31
C GLN A 167 -3.49 -2.71 -5.12
N LEU A 168 -4.38 -2.53 -4.16
CA LEU A 168 -4.79 -1.17 -3.75
C LEU A 168 -3.68 -0.48 -2.94
N PRO A 169 -3.61 0.85 -2.99
CA PRO A 169 -2.73 1.64 -2.13
C PRO A 169 -2.86 1.23 -0.66
N SER A 170 -1.76 1.23 0.08
CA SER A 170 -1.78 0.91 1.51
C SER A 170 -2.47 2.02 2.31
N GLU A 171 -3.05 1.67 3.47
CA GLU A 171 -3.68 2.64 4.37
C GLU A 171 -2.68 3.70 4.85
N GLN A 172 -1.42 3.30 5.06
CA GLN A 172 -0.36 4.24 5.43
C GLN A 172 -0.07 5.23 4.31
N PHE A 173 0.03 4.77 3.06
CA PHE A 173 0.23 5.66 1.90
C PHE A 173 -0.95 6.62 1.75
N LEU A 174 -2.19 6.15 1.89
CA LEU A 174 -3.39 6.98 1.82
C LEU A 174 -3.41 8.05 2.92
N ALA A 175 -2.98 7.70 4.13
CA ALA A 175 -2.87 8.65 5.24
C ALA A 175 -1.86 9.78 4.94
N GLU A 176 -0.84 9.54 4.13
CA GLU A 176 0.15 10.54 3.71
C GLU A 176 -0.35 11.42 2.54
N GLN A 177 -1.48 11.06 1.89
CA GLN A 177 -2.07 11.85 0.79
C GLN A 177 -3.09 12.90 1.27
N VAL A 178 -3.41 12.92 2.55
CA VAL A 178 -4.41 13.83 3.15
C VAL A 178 -3.78 14.70 4.23
N GLU A 179 -4.29 15.90 4.44
CA GLU A 179 -3.75 16.81 5.45
C GLU A 179 -3.97 16.28 6.88
N LYS A 180 -5.15 15.70 7.13
CA LYS A 180 -5.54 15.10 8.41
C LYS A 180 -6.13 13.73 8.18
N ALA A 181 -5.39 12.70 8.53
CA ALA A 181 -5.82 11.33 8.34
C ALA A 181 -6.83 10.89 9.41
N ASP A 182 -7.90 10.25 8.94
CA ASP A 182 -8.76 9.38 9.75
C ASP A 182 -8.53 7.92 9.34
N PRO A 183 -7.73 7.15 10.09
CA PRO A 183 -7.46 5.74 9.78
C PRO A 183 -8.71 4.86 9.71
N THR A 184 -9.76 5.22 10.45
CA THR A 184 -11.03 4.48 10.39
C THR A 184 -11.72 4.69 9.04
N ALA A 185 -11.84 5.95 8.59
CA ALA A 185 -12.43 6.27 7.28
C ALA A 185 -11.59 5.69 6.13
N ILE A 186 -10.25 5.78 6.22
CA ILE A 186 -9.34 5.19 5.23
C ILE A 186 -9.55 3.68 5.10
N HIS A 187 -9.58 2.96 6.22
CA HIS A 187 -9.84 1.52 6.23
C HIS A 187 -11.18 1.18 5.59
N GLN A 188 -12.24 1.87 6.01
CA GLN A 188 -13.60 1.63 5.51
C GLN A 188 -13.73 1.92 4.01
N ALA A 189 -13.17 3.04 3.52
CA ALA A 189 -13.15 3.37 2.10
C ALA A 189 -12.43 2.28 1.29
N ARG A 190 -11.27 1.83 1.78
CA ARG A 190 -10.49 0.78 1.14
C ARG A 190 -11.22 -0.56 1.09
N GLU A 191 -11.90 -0.95 2.16
CA GLU A 191 -12.70 -2.18 2.19
C GLU A 191 -13.95 -2.09 1.30
N LEU A 192 -14.58 -0.90 1.18
CA LEU A 192 -15.66 -0.67 0.22
C LEU A 192 -15.19 -0.88 -1.22
N LEU A 193 -14.06 -0.30 -1.61
CA LEU A 193 -13.49 -0.46 -2.95
C LEU A 193 -13.09 -1.93 -3.21
N ARG A 194 -12.43 -2.58 -2.25
CA ARG A 194 -12.09 -4.02 -2.34
C ARG A 194 -13.34 -4.87 -2.58
N LYS A 195 -14.39 -4.63 -1.81
CA LYS A 195 -15.66 -5.37 -1.93
C LYS A 195 -16.35 -5.12 -3.28
N ALA A 196 -16.27 -3.90 -3.80
CA ALA A 196 -16.83 -3.58 -5.13
C ALA A 196 -16.05 -4.28 -6.26
N VAL A 197 -14.72 -4.24 -6.23
CA VAL A 197 -13.86 -4.99 -7.16
C VAL A 197 -14.16 -6.48 -7.09
N ALA A 198 -14.20 -7.05 -5.88
CA ALA A 198 -14.49 -8.47 -5.69
C ALA A 198 -15.88 -8.88 -6.23
N LYS A 199 -16.91 -8.05 -6.03
CA LYS A 199 -18.26 -8.29 -6.55
C LYS A 199 -18.30 -8.16 -8.09
N GLY A 200 -17.75 -7.07 -8.62
CA GLY A 200 -17.77 -6.77 -10.05
C GLY A 200 -16.96 -7.77 -10.90
N LEU A 201 -15.88 -8.30 -10.33
CA LEU A 201 -14.95 -9.21 -11.03
C LEU A 201 -14.92 -10.62 -10.43
N ARG A 202 -15.99 -11.05 -9.76
CA ARG A 202 -16.03 -12.37 -9.10
C ARG A 202 -15.64 -13.52 -10.00
N GLN A 203 -16.18 -13.57 -11.22
CA GLN A 203 -15.88 -14.64 -12.18
C GLN A 203 -14.44 -14.58 -12.66
N ASP A 204 -13.94 -13.38 -13.00
CA ASP A 204 -12.57 -13.17 -13.45
C ASP A 204 -11.57 -13.55 -12.35
N LEU A 205 -11.80 -13.12 -11.12
CA LEU A 205 -10.98 -13.48 -9.96
C LEU A 205 -10.99 -14.99 -9.69
N SER A 206 -12.15 -15.66 -9.81
CA SER A 206 -12.23 -17.11 -9.67
C SER A 206 -11.44 -17.83 -10.76
N SER A 207 -11.58 -17.39 -12.01
CA SER A 207 -10.84 -17.96 -13.15
C SER A 207 -9.32 -17.75 -12.98
N VAL A 208 -8.89 -16.56 -12.55
CA VAL A 208 -7.48 -16.27 -12.27
C VAL A 208 -6.95 -17.12 -11.12
N TYR A 209 -7.71 -17.29 -10.04
CA TYR A 209 -7.34 -18.18 -8.94
C TYR A 209 -7.13 -19.60 -9.40
N ASP A 210 -8.11 -20.17 -10.13
CA ASP A 210 -8.07 -21.57 -10.59
C ASP A 210 -6.95 -21.79 -11.63
N ALA A 211 -6.75 -20.87 -12.58
CA ALA A 211 -5.69 -20.95 -13.59
C ALA A 211 -4.26 -20.88 -13.02
N ASN A 212 -4.09 -20.27 -11.85
CA ASN A 212 -2.78 -20.13 -11.21
C ASN A 212 -2.54 -21.17 -10.08
N ARG A 213 -3.44 -22.13 -9.91
CA ARG A 213 -3.19 -23.32 -9.10
C ARG A 213 -2.17 -24.21 -9.79
N SER A 214 -1.33 -24.86 -9.01
CA SER A 214 -0.36 -25.84 -9.51
C SER A 214 -0.47 -27.13 -8.73
N ASN A 215 -0.42 -28.25 -9.44
CA ASN A 215 -0.30 -29.59 -8.87
C ASN A 215 1.16 -30.08 -8.93
N SER A 216 2.08 -29.27 -9.47
CA SER A 216 3.50 -29.55 -9.50
C SER A 216 4.13 -29.25 -8.14
N PRO A 217 5.20 -29.95 -7.74
CA PRO A 217 5.94 -29.64 -6.52
C PRO A 217 6.40 -28.17 -6.49
N PHE A 218 6.61 -27.62 -5.29
CA PHE A 218 7.09 -26.27 -5.11
C PHE A 218 8.35 -25.98 -5.94
N SER A 219 8.34 -24.85 -6.63
CA SER A 219 9.51 -24.30 -7.31
C SER A 219 9.69 -22.81 -6.94
N PRO A 220 10.94 -22.36 -6.66
CA PRO A 220 11.24 -20.97 -6.31
C PRO A 220 11.43 -20.06 -7.54
N ASP A 221 11.30 -20.59 -8.78
CA ASP A 221 11.48 -19.81 -10.00
C ASP A 221 10.50 -18.63 -10.13
N ALA A 222 10.88 -17.64 -10.92
CA ALA A 222 10.12 -16.39 -11.08
C ALA A 222 8.69 -16.62 -11.60
N ALA A 223 8.53 -17.52 -12.59
CA ALA A 223 7.21 -17.79 -13.16
C ALA A 223 6.28 -18.46 -12.13
N SER A 224 6.78 -19.42 -11.35
CA SER A 224 6.02 -20.06 -10.26
C SER A 224 5.73 -19.10 -9.12
N ALA A 225 6.68 -18.20 -8.78
CA ALA A 225 6.46 -17.16 -7.79
C ALA A 225 5.39 -16.16 -8.25
N GLY A 226 5.41 -15.74 -9.51
CA GLY A 226 4.40 -14.87 -10.11
C GLY A 226 3.00 -15.49 -10.10
N ARG A 227 2.87 -16.76 -10.48
CA ARG A 227 1.58 -17.49 -10.39
C ARG A 227 1.06 -17.54 -8.94
N ARG A 228 1.91 -17.83 -7.96
CA ARG A 228 1.50 -17.79 -6.53
C ARG A 228 1.04 -16.40 -6.11
N ALA A 229 1.78 -15.37 -6.49
CA ALA A 229 1.41 -13.99 -6.17
C ALA A 229 0.02 -13.62 -6.71
N LEU A 230 -0.25 -13.93 -7.99
CA LEU A 230 -1.52 -13.63 -8.64
C LEU A 230 -2.67 -14.47 -8.06
N LYS A 231 -2.45 -15.76 -7.80
CA LYS A 231 -3.41 -16.62 -7.11
C LYS A 231 -3.78 -16.06 -5.73
N ASN A 232 -2.78 -15.66 -4.94
CA ASN A 232 -2.98 -15.17 -3.58
C ASN A 232 -3.65 -13.78 -3.57
N LEU A 233 -3.38 -12.94 -4.58
CA LEU A 233 -4.14 -11.71 -4.79
C LEU A 233 -5.63 -12.04 -5.01
N ALA A 234 -5.93 -12.93 -5.97
CA ALA A 234 -7.31 -13.32 -6.25
C ALA A 234 -8.01 -13.90 -5.00
N LEU A 235 -7.33 -14.75 -4.21
CA LEU A 235 -7.84 -15.25 -2.93
C LEU A 235 -8.21 -14.11 -1.98
N SER A 236 -7.37 -13.09 -1.86
CA SER A 236 -7.60 -11.96 -0.95
C SER A 236 -8.86 -11.17 -1.30
N TYR A 237 -9.20 -11.04 -2.59
CA TYR A 237 -10.45 -10.42 -3.04
C TYR A 237 -11.66 -11.35 -2.91
N LEU A 238 -11.54 -12.60 -3.32
CA LEU A 238 -12.64 -13.57 -3.25
C LEU A 238 -13.09 -13.80 -1.80
N SER A 239 -12.17 -13.79 -0.86
CA SER A 239 -12.42 -14.09 0.55
C SER A 239 -13.33 -13.08 1.28
N ILE A 240 -13.53 -11.87 0.72
CA ILE A 240 -14.44 -10.87 1.29
C ILE A 240 -15.87 -10.99 0.77
N LEU A 241 -16.11 -11.89 -0.17
CA LEU A 241 -17.45 -12.16 -0.66
C LEU A 241 -18.22 -13.08 0.28
N ASP A 242 -19.49 -12.76 0.46
CA ASP A 242 -20.43 -13.51 1.30
C ASP A 242 -20.95 -14.74 0.52
N ASP A 243 -20.05 -15.66 0.18
CA ASP A 243 -20.28 -16.81 -0.66
C ASP A 243 -19.54 -18.01 -0.07
N ALA A 244 -20.26 -19.10 0.20
CA ALA A 244 -19.70 -20.28 0.86
C ALA A 244 -18.48 -20.88 0.16
N ARG A 245 -18.47 -20.88 -1.20
CA ARG A 245 -17.31 -21.37 -1.98
C ARG A 245 -16.10 -20.46 -1.79
N CYS A 246 -16.32 -19.15 -1.91
CA CYS A 246 -15.24 -18.17 -1.72
C CYS A 246 -14.70 -18.20 -0.30
N GLN A 247 -15.56 -18.39 0.70
CA GLN A 247 -15.15 -18.51 2.09
C GLN A 247 -14.34 -19.77 2.35
N ALA A 248 -14.65 -20.91 1.71
CA ALA A 248 -13.95 -22.16 1.88
C ALA A 248 -12.53 -22.17 1.24
N LEU A 249 -12.26 -21.28 0.26
CA LEU A 249 -10.99 -21.28 -0.48
C LEU A 249 -9.76 -21.10 0.42
N ALA A 250 -9.83 -20.20 1.40
CA ALA A 250 -8.71 -19.94 2.29
C ALA A 250 -8.36 -21.15 3.16
N GLY A 251 -9.37 -21.79 3.76
CA GLY A 251 -9.17 -23.01 4.53
C GLY A 251 -8.62 -24.16 3.70
N GLN A 252 -9.14 -24.34 2.48
CA GLN A 252 -8.64 -25.33 1.55
C GLN A 252 -7.17 -25.07 1.16
N GLN A 253 -6.85 -23.82 0.77
CA GLN A 253 -5.48 -23.46 0.41
C GLN A 253 -4.52 -23.63 1.59
N PHE A 254 -4.94 -23.29 2.81
CA PHE A 254 -4.11 -23.47 4.00
C PHE A 254 -3.74 -24.94 4.23
N ARG A 255 -4.69 -25.87 4.08
CA ARG A 255 -4.46 -27.30 4.24
C ARG A 255 -3.60 -27.91 3.14
N ASP A 256 -3.85 -27.49 1.88
CA ASP A 256 -3.19 -28.07 0.69
C ASP A 256 -1.82 -27.46 0.39
N ALA A 257 -1.48 -26.33 1.00
CA ALA A 257 -0.25 -25.61 0.67
C ALA A 257 1.02 -26.42 1.00
N ASP A 258 1.82 -26.67 -0.03
CA ASP A 258 3.15 -27.30 0.05
C ASP A 258 4.28 -26.27 0.27
N ASN A 259 3.94 -25.01 0.35
CA ASN A 259 4.89 -23.90 0.48
C ASN A 259 4.40 -22.82 1.46
N MET A 260 5.36 -22.08 2.04
CA MET A 260 5.07 -21.04 3.03
C MET A 260 4.30 -19.85 2.45
N THR A 261 4.53 -19.50 1.18
CA THR A 261 3.88 -18.33 0.52
C THR A 261 2.36 -18.52 0.47
N ASP A 262 1.91 -19.66 -0.01
CA ASP A 262 0.47 -19.96 -0.13
C ASP A 262 -0.17 -20.19 1.24
N ARG A 263 0.55 -20.88 2.14
CA ARG A 263 0.08 -21.13 3.50
C ARG A 263 -0.13 -19.84 4.29
N MET A 264 0.84 -18.93 4.22
CA MET A 264 0.74 -17.61 4.86
C MET A 264 -0.37 -16.75 4.26
N ALA A 265 -0.52 -16.72 2.93
CA ALA A 265 -1.57 -15.96 2.29
C ALA A 265 -2.97 -16.43 2.72
N ALA A 266 -3.17 -17.74 2.82
CA ALA A 266 -4.42 -18.31 3.33
C ALA A 266 -4.62 -17.99 4.82
N LEU A 267 -3.56 -18.09 5.64
CA LEU A 267 -3.63 -17.81 7.06
C LEU A 267 -3.93 -16.32 7.35
N VAL A 268 -3.43 -15.38 6.52
CA VAL A 268 -3.79 -13.96 6.61
C VAL A 268 -5.30 -13.77 6.45
N VAL A 269 -5.89 -14.41 5.45
CA VAL A 269 -7.34 -14.36 5.22
C VAL A 269 -8.13 -14.96 6.38
N LEU A 270 -7.71 -16.13 6.86
CA LEU A 270 -8.37 -16.82 7.97
C LEU A 270 -8.26 -16.01 9.27
N ASN A 271 -7.13 -15.37 9.50
CA ASN A 271 -6.89 -14.59 10.71
C ASN A 271 -7.85 -13.39 10.89
N ASP A 272 -8.35 -12.82 9.81
CA ASP A 272 -9.32 -11.72 9.86
C ASP A 272 -10.78 -12.19 10.02
N ARG A 273 -11.02 -13.51 10.06
CA ARG A 273 -12.35 -14.08 10.28
C ARG A 273 -12.61 -14.39 11.73
N GLU A 274 -13.88 -14.59 12.06
CA GLU A 274 -14.32 -15.16 13.34
C GLU A 274 -14.57 -16.65 13.18
N GLY A 275 -14.40 -17.40 14.28
CA GLY A 275 -14.82 -18.80 14.36
C GLY A 275 -13.68 -19.81 14.43
N GLU A 276 -14.08 -21.06 14.56
CA GLU A 276 -13.21 -22.21 14.83
C GLU A 276 -12.15 -22.45 13.74
N GLU A 277 -12.48 -22.20 12.48
CA GLU A 277 -11.54 -22.42 11.37
C GLU A 277 -10.28 -21.56 11.51
N ARG A 278 -10.42 -20.31 11.98
CA ARG A 278 -9.30 -19.43 12.32
C ARG A 278 -8.44 -20.01 13.44
N ASP A 279 -9.08 -20.41 14.53
CA ASP A 279 -8.37 -20.86 15.72
C ASP A 279 -7.64 -22.16 15.45
N VAL A 280 -8.24 -23.08 14.71
CA VAL A 280 -7.61 -24.33 14.25
C VAL A 280 -6.42 -24.03 13.35
N ALA A 281 -6.56 -23.13 12.36
CA ALA A 281 -5.46 -22.80 11.44
C ALA A 281 -4.28 -22.13 12.16
N LEU A 282 -4.53 -21.23 13.11
CA LEU A 282 -3.49 -20.60 13.91
C LEU A 282 -2.78 -21.58 14.84
N SER A 283 -3.52 -22.52 15.45
CA SER A 283 -2.96 -23.58 16.29
C SER A 283 -2.13 -24.56 15.48
N ASP A 284 -2.65 -25.03 14.34
CA ASP A 284 -1.96 -25.95 13.45
C ASP A 284 -0.64 -25.34 12.92
N PHE A 285 -0.69 -24.05 12.51
CA PHE A 285 0.51 -23.33 12.09
C PHE A 285 1.54 -23.24 13.22
N TYR A 286 1.09 -22.89 14.43
CA TYR A 286 1.95 -22.82 15.59
C TYR A 286 2.60 -24.17 15.91
N ASP A 287 1.84 -25.26 15.95
CA ASP A 287 2.32 -26.60 16.28
C ASP A 287 3.34 -27.11 15.27
N ASN A 288 3.14 -26.81 13.98
CA ASN A 288 4.07 -27.21 12.92
C ASN A 288 5.39 -26.42 12.92
N TYR A 289 5.39 -25.16 13.41
CA TYR A 289 6.57 -24.28 13.29
C TYR A 289 7.08 -23.73 14.63
N ARG A 290 6.60 -24.19 15.77
CA ARG A 290 6.96 -23.67 17.11
C ARG A 290 8.43 -23.63 17.41
N ASP A 291 9.23 -24.50 16.77
CA ASP A 291 10.66 -24.60 16.97
C ASP A 291 11.47 -23.72 16.00
N ASP A 292 10.80 -23.07 15.02
CA ASP A 292 11.41 -22.09 14.11
C ASP A 292 11.08 -20.67 14.56
N ALA A 293 12.04 -20.00 15.18
CA ALA A 293 11.87 -18.67 15.75
C ALA A 293 11.49 -17.61 14.71
N ILE A 294 11.94 -17.74 13.45
CA ILE A 294 11.68 -16.79 12.36
C ILE A 294 10.24 -16.96 11.86
N VAL A 295 9.77 -18.19 11.73
CA VAL A 295 8.40 -18.49 11.32
C VAL A 295 7.42 -18.09 12.42
N ILE A 296 7.77 -18.29 13.70
CA ILE A 296 6.97 -17.82 14.84
C ILE A 296 6.88 -16.27 14.90
N ASP A 297 7.92 -15.56 14.48
CA ASP A 297 7.83 -14.10 14.34
C ASP A 297 6.77 -13.69 13.31
N LYS A 298 6.62 -14.42 12.20
CA LYS A 298 5.53 -14.21 11.22
C LYS A 298 4.16 -14.50 11.82
N TRP A 299 4.04 -15.57 12.60
CA TRP A 299 2.79 -15.96 13.29
C TRP A 299 2.33 -14.91 14.30
N LEU A 300 3.27 -14.27 15.02
CA LEU A 300 2.98 -13.15 15.91
C LEU A 300 2.54 -11.91 15.11
N SER A 301 3.31 -11.54 14.07
CA SER A 301 3.05 -10.35 13.25
C SER A 301 1.73 -10.41 12.52
N LEU A 302 1.38 -11.56 11.98
CA LEU A 302 0.12 -11.81 11.31
C LEU A 302 -1.08 -11.51 12.23
N GLN A 303 -1.05 -12.00 13.47
CA GLN A 303 -2.14 -11.78 14.44
C GLN A 303 -2.22 -10.32 14.88
N ALA A 304 -1.07 -9.67 15.06
CA ALA A 304 -1.00 -8.25 15.40
C ALA A 304 -1.53 -7.32 14.27
N ALA A 305 -1.46 -7.77 13.01
CA ALA A 305 -1.91 -7.02 11.84
C ALA A 305 -3.38 -7.25 11.48
N SER A 306 -4.13 -8.06 12.24
CA SER A 306 -5.55 -8.32 11.97
C SER A 306 -6.41 -7.07 12.14
N SER A 307 -7.39 -6.90 11.25
CA SER A 307 -8.37 -5.81 11.30
C SER A 307 -9.49 -6.02 12.35
N ARG A 308 -9.53 -7.17 13.02
CA ARG A 308 -10.55 -7.55 14.01
C ARG A 308 -10.61 -6.58 15.19
N LEU A 309 -11.79 -6.44 15.76
CA LEU A 309 -12.03 -5.55 16.91
C LEU A 309 -11.25 -5.95 18.17
N ASP A 310 -11.05 -7.24 18.36
CA ASP A 310 -10.36 -7.81 19.52
C ASP A 310 -8.85 -7.92 19.37
N THR A 311 -8.26 -7.39 18.27
CA THR A 311 -6.84 -7.56 17.96
C THR A 311 -5.91 -7.05 19.07
N LEU A 312 -6.20 -5.89 19.68
CA LEU A 312 -5.37 -5.39 20.79
C LEU A 312 -5.38 -6.35 22.00
N ASP A 313 -6.52 -6.97 22.29
CA ASP A 313 -6.61 -7.94 23.41
C ASP A 313 -5.92 -9.25 23.05
N GLN A 314 -5.93 -9.67 21.78
CA GLN A 314 -5.13 -10.80 21.32
C GLN A 314 -3.63 -10.50 21.39
N VAL A 315 -3.19 -9.30 21.03
CA VAL A 315 -1.79 -8.86 21.19
C VAL A 315 -1.34 -8.94 22.65
N LYS A 316 -2.19 -8.46 23.59
CA LYS A 316 -1.90 -8.56 25.03
C LYS A 316 -1.79 -10.01 25.48
N LYS A 317 -2.71 -10.91 25.06
CA LYS A 317 -2.63 -12.35 25.36
C LYS A 317 -1.36 -13.00 24.80
N LEU A 318 -0.96 -12.62 23.59
CA LEU A 318 0.27 -13.11 22.96
C LEU A 318 1.54 -12.64 23.68
N MET A 319 1.49 -11.52 24.39
CA MET A 319 2.62 -11.11 25.24
C MET A 319 2.84 -12.04 26.43
N ASP A 320 1.80 -12.76 26.89
CA ASP A 320 1.90 -13.75 27.96
C ASP A 320 2.22 -15.15 27.41
N HIS A 321 2.24 -15.32 26.08
CA HIS A 321 2.55 -16.60 25.45
C HIS A 321 4.04 -16.93 25.55
N ARG A 322 4.36 -18.22 25.79
CA ARG A 322 5.73 -18.72 26.01
C ARG A 322 6.77 -18.35 24.94
N VAL A 323 6.33 -18.06 23.70
CA VAL A 323 7.23 -17.69 22.60
C VAL A 323 7.60 -16.21 22.61
N PHE A 324 6.89 -15.39 23.37
CA PHE A 324 7.15 -13.95 23.46
C PHE A 324 8.07 -13.64 24.65
N SER A 325 8.98 -12.72 24.41
CA SER A 325 9.76 -12.09 25.49
C SER A 325 10.07 -10.65 25.10
N ILE A 326 9.73 -9.72 25.98
CA ILE A 326 10.01 -8.29 25.78
C ILE A 326 11.52 -7.99 25.73
N LYS A 327 12.36 -8.89 26.25
CA LYS A 327 13.82 -8.78 26.20
C LYS A 327 14.40 -9.17 24.83
N GLN A 328 13.61 -9.77 23.95
CA GLN A 328 14.03 -10.20 22.61
C GLN A 328 13.58 -9.18 21.55
N PRO A 329 14.51 -8.43 20.93
CA PRO A 329 14.19 -7.37 19.96
C PRO A 329 13.28 -7.83 18.82
N ASN A 330 13.51 -9.04 18.28
CA ASN A 330 12.71 -9.57 17.18
C ASN A 330 11.27 -9.87 17.61
N LYS A 331 11.05 -10.38 18.83
CA LYS A 331 9.71 -10.61 19.37
C LYS A 331 8.94 -9.30 19.59
N VAL A 332 9.63 -8.27 20.10
CA VAL A 332 9.06 -6.91 20.22
C VAL A 332 8.65 -6.37 18.85
N ARG A 333 9.50 -6.52 17.82
CA ARG A 333 9.16 -6.10 16.46
C ARG A 333 7.99 -6.91 15.90
N ALA A 334 8.03 -8.24 16.05
CA ALA A 334 7.03 -9.13 15.49
C ALA A 334 5.62 -8.94 16.09
N LEU A 335 5.51 -8.52 17.34
CA LEU A 335 4.22 -8.36 17.99
C LEU A 335 3.86 -6.89 18.21
N ILE A 336 4.67 -6.15 18.98
CA ILE A 336 4.35 -4.78 19.39
C ILE A 336 4.49 -3.82 18.21
N SER A 337 5.65 -3.82 17.51
CA SER A 337 5.83 -2.94 16.35
C SER A 337 4.89 -3.30 15.22
N ALA A 338 4.59 -4.57 14.97
CA ALA A 338 3.63 -4.98 13.95
C ALA A 338 2.23 -4.42 14.24
N PHE A 339 1.75 -4.47 15.49
CA PHE A 339 0.48 -3.84 15.85
C PHE A 339 0.50 -2.32 15.66
N CYS A 340 1.56 -1.64 16.14
CA CYS A 340 1.58 -0.19 16.15
C CYS A 340 1.91 0.45 14.79
N ALA A 341 2.67 -0.22 13.93
CA ALA A 341 3.14 0.32 12.66
C ALA A 341 2.46 -0.29 11.42
N SER A 342 1.96 -1.53 11.51
CA SER A 342 1.38 -2.24 10.36
C SER A 342 -0.13 -2.44 10.47
N ASN A 343 -0.75 -1.97 11.55
CA ASN A 343 -2.19 -2.02 11.76
C ASN A 343 -2.77 -0.63 12.09
N PRO A 344 -2.77 0.31 11.15
CA PRO A 344 -3.23 1.67 11.42
C PRO A 344 -4.69 1.70 11.87
N TYR A 345 -5.55 0.83 11.36
CA TYR A 345 -6.95 0.78 11.74
C TYR A 345 -7.19 0.48 13.23
N ARG A 346 -6.49 -0.51 13.80
CA ARG A 346 -6.67 -0.89 15.22
C ARG A 346 -5.77 -0.09 16.16
N PHE A 347 -4.57 0.26 15.73
CA PHE A 347 -3.66 1.08 16.53
C PHE A 347 -4.22 2.49 16.78
N HIS A 348 -4.82 3.09 15.75
CA HIS A 348 -5.41 4.42 15.82
C HIS A 348 -6.93 4.38 16.15
N ASP A 349 -7.38 3.38 16.90
CA ASP A 349 -8.75 3.35 17.40
C ASP A 349 -9.10 4.67 18.12
N PRO A 350 -10.24 5.32 17.82
CA PRO A 350 -10.57 6.65 18.34
C PRO A 350 -10.67 6.72 19.87
N ASN A 351 -10.74 5.59 20.57
CA ASN A 351 -10.71 5.53 22.04
C ASN A 351 -9.27 5.69 22.62
N GLY A 352 -8.22 5.70 21.79
CA GLY A 352 -6.82 5.86 22.18
C GLY A 352 -6.21 4.66 22.89
N SER A 353 -6.85 3.49 22.87
CA SER A 353 -6.34 2.28 23.54
C SER A 353 -4.98 1.82 22.99
N GLY A 354 -4.78 1.94 21.66
CA GLY A 354 -3.50 1.63 21.03
C GLY A 354 -2.37 2.53 21.50
N TYR A 355 -2.63 3.82 21.70
CA TYR A 355 -1.62 4.77 22.18
C TYR A 355 -1.21 4.49 23.63
N ARG A 356 -2.20 4.24 24.51
CA ARG A 356 -1.93 3.83 25.89
C ARG A 356 -1.12 2.54 25.95
N PHE A 357 -1.51 1.54 25.18
CA PHE A 357 -0.77 0.28 25.07
C PHE A 357 0.69 0.53 24.65
N LEU A 358 0.92 1.33 23.62
CA LEU A 358 2.26 1.64 23.14
C LEU A 358 3.09 2.35 24.21
N THR A 359 2.54 3.36 24.88
CA THR A 359 3.23 4.09 25.97
C THR A 359 3.61 3.15 27.11
N ASP A 360 2.73 2.26 27.53
CA ASP A 360 3.05 1.26 28.56
C ASP A 360 4.21 0.36 28.14
N ARG A 361 4.29 0.01 26.85
CA ARG A 361 5.39 -0.83 26.33
C ARG A 361 6.69 -0.04 26.20
N ILE A 362 6.63 1.23 25.82
CA ILE A 362 7.81 2.11 25.78
C ILE A 362 8.41 2.23 27.19
N LEU A 363 7.60 2.57 28.19
CA LEU A 363 8.05 2.72 29.58
C LEU A 363 8.57 1.40 30.18
N GLN A 364 8.00 0.26 29.80
CA GLN A 364 8.49 -1.06 30.20
C GLN A 364 9.82 -1.43 29.54
N LEU A 365 10.02 -1.02 28.27
CA LEU A 365 11.21 -1.32 27.49
C LEU A 365 12.37 -0.39 27.78
N ASP A 366 12.11 0.84 28.15
CA ASP A 366 13.12 1.89 28.34
C ASP A 366 14.27 1.45 29.25
N PRO A 367 14.04 0.90 30.46
CA PRO A 367 15.13 0.42 31.31
C PRO A 367 15.81 -0.87 30.78
N ILE A 368 15.23 -1.56 29.78
CA ILE A 368 15.76 -2.81 29.22
C ILE A 368 16.55 -2.55 27.94
N ASN A 369 15.97 -1.78 27.03
CA ASN A 369 16.53 -1.43 25.72
C ASN A 369 16.02 -0.05 25.26
N PRO A 370 16.68 1.04 25.65
CA PRO A 370 16.29 2.40 25.31
C PRO A 370 16.12 2.65 23.82
N GLN A 371 16.99 2.07 22.99
CA GLN A 371 16.94 2.27 21.53
C GLN A 371 15.66 1.69 20.91
N ILE A 372 15.21 0.54 21.37
CA ILE A 372 13.94 -0.04 20.90
C ILE A 372 12.77 0.77 21.42
N ALA A 373 12.81 1.19 22.68
CA ALA A 373 11.79 2.05 23.29
C ALA A 373 11.66 3.39 22.53
N ALA A 374 12.77 4.05 22.25
CA ALA A 374 12.82 5.28 21.45
C ALA A 374 12.26 5.08 20.03
N ARG A 375 12.62 3.97 19.37
CA ARG A 375 12.08 3.64 18.05
C ARG A 375 10.56 3.41 18.07
N LEU A 376 10.01 2.81 19.13
CA LEU A 376 8.56 2.68 19.31
C LEU A 376 7.90 4.06 19.51
N ALA A 377 8.54 4.96 20.26
CA ALA A 377 8.02 6.31 20.53
C ALA A 377 7.81 7.15 19.26
N THR A 378 8.58 6.88 18.18
CA THR A 378 8.40 7.57 16.87
C THR A 378 6.99 7.42 16.30
N GLN A 379 6.25 6.37 16.63
CA GLN A 379 4.88 6.19 16.18
C GLN A 379 3.94 7.27 16.72
N LEU A 380 4.17 7.76 17.93
CA LEU A 380 3.42 8.88 18.51
C LEU A 380 3.84 10.24 17.92
N GLY A 381 5.05 10.35 17.39
CA GLY A 381 5.58 11.58 16.80
C GLY A 381 4.83 12.10 15.57
N ARG A 382 4.07 11.24 14.90
CA ARG A 382 3.28 11.59 13.71
C ARG A 382 1.93 12.24 14.02
N TRP A 383 1.63 12.58 15.26
CA TRP A 383 0.33 13.07 15.71
C TRP A 383 -0.24 14.25 14.91
N ARG A 384 0.62 15.11 14.36
CA ARG A 384 0.18 16.29 13.58
C ARG A 384 -0.55 15.93 12.28
N GLY A 385 -0.34 14.73 11.75
CA GLY A 385 -0.97 14.24 10.53
C GLY A 385 -2.35 13.62 10.74
N TYR A 386 -2.82 13.49 12.00
CA TYR A 386 -4.11 12.87 12.31
C TYR A 386 -5.20 13.89 12.67
N ASP A 387 -6.45 13.45 12.68
CA ASP A 387 -7.57 14.24 13.17
C ASP A 387 -7.38 14.74 14.61
N HIS A 388 -8.18 15.74 15.00
CA HIS A 388 -8.01 16.43 16.29
C HIS A 388 -8.08 15.49 17.51
N ASN A 389 -9.01 14.52 17.50
CA ASN A 389 -9.17 13.60 18.62
C ASN A 389 -7.92 12.72 18.79
N ARG A 390 -7.50 12.07 17.70
CA ARG A 390 -6.29 11.21 17.71
C ARG A 390 -5.03 11.99 18.04
N ALA A 391 -4.86 13.17 17.43
CA ALA A 391 -3.74 14.05 17.73
C ALA A 391 -3.65 14.41 19.22
N SER A 392 -4.76 14.80 19.83
CA SER A 392 -4.83 15.14 21.26
C SER A 392 -4.48 13.95 22.17
N LEU A 393 -4.99 12.75 21.82
CA LEU A 393 -4.69 11.53 22.56
C LEU A 393 -3.21 11.13 22.46
N MET A 394 -2.60 11.26 21.26
CA MET A 394 -1.17 10.97 21.04
C MET A 394 -0.28 11.96 21.81
N GLN A 395 -0.62 13.27 21.78
CA GLN A 395 0.10 14.29 22.57
C GLN A 395 0.03 14.01 24.07
N LYS A 396 -1.13 13.59 24.57
CA LYS A 396 -1.30 13.20 25.97
C LYS A 396 -0.36 12.06 26.36
N GLU A 397 -0.22 11.05 25.51
CA GLU A 397 0.67 9.93 25.78
C GLU A 397 2.16 10.32 25.66
N LEU A 398 2.56 11.20 24.74
CA LEU A 398 3.90 11.77 24.69
C LEU A 398 4.22 12.54 25.97
N SER A 399 3.28 13.38 26.46
CA SER A 399 3.45 14.11 27.72
C SER A 399 3.54 13.15 28.91
N ARG A 400 2.81 12.02 28.90
CA ARG A 400 2.92 10.98 29.92
C ARG A 400 4.31 10.32 29.93
N ILE A 401 4.89 10.07 28.75
CA ILE A 401 6.27 9.57 28.63
C ILE A 401 7.23 10.57 29.30
N LEU A 402 7.19 11.85 28.93
CA LEU A 402 8.09 12.88 29.43
C LEU A 402 7.95 13.14 30.95
N ALA A 403 6.77 12.91 31.53
CA ALA A 403 6.53 13.02 32.96
C ALA A 403 7.09 11.84 33.78
N THR A 404 7.59 10.79 33.12
CA THR A 404 8.16 9.62 33.81
C THR A 404 9.56 9.92 34.32
N LYS A 405 9.83 9.56 35.56
CA LYS A 405 11.17 9.71 36.19
C LYS A 405 12.14 8.68 35.60
N ASP A 406 13.42 9.05 35.59
CA ASP A 406 14.52 8.17 35.15
C ASP A 406 14.40 7.68 33.70
N LEU A 407 13.77 8.48 32.85
CA LEU A 407 13.65 8.21 31.42
C LEU A 407 15.04 8.24 30.76
N SER A 408 15.32 7.31 29.87
CA SER A 408 16.54 7.33 29.08
C SER A 408 16.65 8.58 28.19
N ILE A 409 17.88 8.98 27.88
CA ILE A 409 18.14 10.10 26.95
C ILE A 409 17.51 9.83 25.59
N ASP A 410 17.58 8.59 25.09
CA ASP A 410 17.05 8.19 23.77
C ASP A 410 15.53 8.41 23.67
N VAL A 411 14.76 7.96 24.67
CA VAL A 411 13.30 8.11 24.69
C VAL A 411 12.91 9.55 24.96
N PHE A 412 13.61 10.25 25.88
CA PHE A 412 13.39 11.66 26.17
C PHE A 412 13.58 12.52 24.92
N GLU A 413 14.66 12.32 24.17
CA GLU A 413 14.94 13.08 22.94
C GLU A 413 13.83 12.90 21.88
N ILE A 414 13.40 11.67 21.64
CA ILE A 414 12.33 11.40 20.67
C ILE A 414 11.01 12.02 21.13
N ALA A 415 10.62 11.84 22.39
CA ALA A 415 9.34 12.34 22.89
C ALA A 415 9.29 13.88 22.92
N SER A 416 10.35 14.56 23.38
CA SER A 416 10.43 16.03 23.45
C SER A 416 10.42 16.65 22.05
N LYS A 417 11.25 16.14 21.11
CA LYS A 417 11.24 16.61 19.73
C LYS A 417 9.89 16.39 19.04
N SER A 418 9.21 15.29 19.33
CA SER A 418 7.89 14.98 18.79
C SER A 418 6.82 15.98 19.23
N LEU A 419 6.87 16.47 20.45
CA LEU A 419 5.98 17.53 20.95
C LEU A 419 6.39 18.93 20.43
N GLY A 420 7.61 19.11 19.96
CA GLY A 420 8.16 20.41 19.57
C GLY A 420 8.76 21.17 20.77
N GLU A 421 8.97 20.52 21.89
CA GLU A 421 9.76 21.02 23.00
C GLU A 421 11.23 20.85 22.62
N GLY A 422 11.95 21.96 22.46
CA GLY A 422 13.38 21.94 22.16
C GLY A 422 14.13 21.09 23.17
N ALA A 423 15.20 20.40 22.73
CA ALA A 423 16.12 19.76 23.66
C ALA A 423 16.67 20.80 24.67
N PRO A 424 16.89 20.45 25.94
CA PRO A 424 17.47 21.35 26.94
C PRO A 424 18.84 21.86 26.52
#